data_f7bdb98176f44612200d3ce56886e47e
#
_entry.id   f7bdb98176f44612200d3ce56886e47e
#
_cell.length_a   1.000
_cell.length_b   1.000
_cell.length_c   1.000
_cell.angle_alpha   90.00
_cell.angle_beta   90.00
_cell.angle_gamma   90.00
#
_symmetry.space_group_name_H-M   'P 1'
#
loop_
_entity.id
_entity.type
_entity.pdbx_description
1 polymer ?
#
loop_
_entity_poly.entity_id
_entity_poly.type
_entity_poly.pdbx_seq_one_letter_code
_entity_poly.pdbx_strand_id
1 'polypeptide(L)'
;MYLSTIIPLLSLTTIALSTPPIQNNHQRPRDVSSSAFPSSSSVPFKPMNMPPPTDRYLGHAIVQNNCDFPVYLWSVASTVLPEKTLRPDDEYSEVFRENPDTGGIAIKISTDRDGLYTSSPQMIFAYNLSSTKERGRRQVKLWYDLSDVFGDPFEGYPVNLSPSEPLISWKDGVPPAGSQVRAVDPSTDLVLSLC
;
A
#
# COMPACT_ATOMS: atom_id res chain seq x y z
N MET A 1 1.55 54.17 -0.30
CA MET A 1 1.97 53.43 0.91
C MET A 1 2.32 52.00 0.48
N TYR A 2 3.58 51.74 0.29
CA TYR A 2 4.07 50.37 -0.09
C TYR A 2 4.45 49.64 1.20
N LEU A 3 3.75 48.56 1.53
CA LEU A 3 4.21 47.61 2.57
C LEU A 3 5.15 46.56 1.93
N SER A 4 6.40 46.63 2.34
CA SER A 4 7.45 45.69 1.99
C SER A 4 7.37 44.53 2.97
N THR A 5 7.00 43.33 2.51
CA THR A 5 7.03 42.09 3.31
C THR A 5 8.40 41.41 3.15
N ILE A 6 9.12 41.35 4.24
CA ILE A 6 10.43 40.67 4.36
C ILE A 6 10.18 39.17 4.56
N ILE A 7 10.69 38.33 3.65
CA ILE A 7 10.69 36.87 3.76
C ILE A 7 11.97 36.46 4.49
N PRO A 8 11.92 35.71 5.60
CA PRO A 8 13.14 35.19 6.23
C PRO A 8 13.72 33.98 5.46
N LEU A 9 14.99 34.07 5.16
CA LEU A 9 15.79 33.02 4.56
C LEU A 9 15.99 31.87 5.58
N LEU A 10 15.48 30.69 5.31
CA LEU A 10 15.77 29.48 6.10
C LEU A 10 17.13 28.92 5.67
N SER A 11 18.07 28.91 6.61
CA SER A 11 19.39 28.31 6.44
C SER A 11 19.30 26.76 6.50
N LEU A 12 19.72 26.08 5.43
CA LEU A 12 19.94 24.63 5.43
C LEU A 12 21.25 24.33 6.18
N THR A 13 21.15 23.62 7.29
CA THR A 13 22.30 22.97 7.94
C THR A 13 22.48 21.57 7.36
N THR A 14 23.59 21.37 6.66
CA THR A 14 24.04 20.04 6.18
C THR A 14 24.68 19.28 7.32
N ILE A 15 24.11 18.11 7.65
CA ILE A 15 24.69 17.15 8.59
C ILE A 15 25.56 16.18 7.79
N ALA A 16 26.88 16.20 8.05
CA ALA A 16 27.81 15.24 7.49
C ALA A 16 27.76 13.94 8.29
N LEU A 17 27.38 12.81 7.64
CA LEU A 17 27.53 11.46 8.21
C LEU A 17 28.97 10.99 8.02
N SER A 18 29.64 10.75 9.13
CA SER A 18 30.93 10.06 9.17
C SER A 18 30.75 8.55 9.21
N THR A 19 31.29 7.83 8.23
CA THR A 19 31.37 6.37 8.20
C THR A 19 32.56 5.86 9.01
N PRO A 20 32.43 4.82 9.85
CA PRO A 20 33.60 4.21 10.53
C PRO A 20 34.38 3.27 9.60
N PRO A 21 35.69 3.09 9.84
CA PRO A 21 36.55 2.26 8.98
C PRO A 21 36.34 0.76 9.21
N ILE A 22 36.35 -0.01 8.11
CA ILE A 22 36.30 -1.48 8.08
C ILE A 22 37.65 -2.02 8.51
N GLN A 23 37.67 -2.78 9.60
CA GLN A 23 38.87 -3.56 10.00
C GLN A 23 38.81 -4.95 9.36
N ASN A 24 39.75 -5.22 8.45
CA ASN A 24 39.99 -6.56 7.91
C ASN A 24 40.85 -7.34 8.91
N ASN A 25 40.27 -8.36 9.52
CA ASN A 25 41.05 -9.28 10.36
C ASN A 25 41.27 -10.60 9.59
N HIS A 26 42.46 -10.73 8.99
CA HIS A 26 42.95 -11.98 8.40
C HIS A 26 43.43 -12.89 9.52
N GLN A 27 42.70 -13.95 9.85
CA GLN A 27 43.21 -15.05 10.63
C GLN A 27 43.41 -16.29 9.76
N ARG A 28 44.66 -16.81 9.76
CA ARG A 28 45.09 -18.06 9.10
C ARG A 28 44.41 -19.29 9.71
N PRO A 29 44.14 -20.34 8.91
CA PRO A 29 43.64 -21.61 9.41
C PRO A 29 44.74 -22.35 10.21
N ARG A 30 44.39 -22.87 11.37
CA ARG A 30 45.19 -23.87 12.08
C ARG A 30 44.69 -25.24 11.66
N ASP A 31 45.63 -26.08 11.23
CA ASP A 31 45.43 -27.51 11.05
C ASP A 31 45.02 -28.16 12.37
N VAL A 32 43.89 -28.86 12.38
CA VAL A 32 43.47 -29.70 13.49
C VAL A 32 43.32 -31.13 12.98
N SER A 33 44.18 -31.96 13.53
CA SER A 33 44.30 -33.38 13.47
C SER A 33 42.99 -34.15 13.58
N SER A 34 42.82 -35.16 12.74
CA SER A 34 41.77 -36.18 12.79
C SER A 34 41.68 -36.84 14.15
N SER A 35 40.55 -36.71 14.83
CA SER A 35 40.12 -37.62 15.89
C SER A 35 38.76 -38.21 15.51
N ALA A 36 38.70 -39.55 15.53
CA ALA A 36 37.54 -40.36 15.20
C ALA A 36 36.36 -40.05 16.07
N PHE A 37 35.21 -39.78 15.45
CA PHE A 37 33.92 -39.63 16.15
C PHE A 37 33.30 -40.99 16.42
N PRO A 38 32.76 -41.23 17.66
CA PRO A 38 31.97 -42.43 17.92
C PRO A 38 30.64 -42.35 17.17
N SER A 39 30.26 -43.45 16.57
CA SER A 39 28.99 -43.67 15.89
C SER A 39 27.82 -43.35 16.83
N SER A 40 27.15 -42.25 16.61
CA SER A 40 25.93 -41.89 17.36
C SER A 40 24.71 -42.55 16.73
N SER A 41 24.02 -43.35 17.56
CA SER A 41 22.73 -43.96 17.32
C SER A 41 21.74 -42.96 16.70
N SER A 42 21.19 -43.26 15.53
CA SER A 42 20.11 -42.53 14.88
C SER A 42 18.83 -42.57 15.71
N VAL A 43 18.56 -41.50 16.44
CA VAL A 43 17.23 -41.28 17.01
C VAL A 43 16.30 -40.96 15.83
N PRO A 44 15.18 -41.70 15.62
CA PRO A 44 14.26 -41.38 14.54
C PRO A 44 13.66 -39.99 14.76
N PHE A 45 13.98 -39.06 13.87
CA PHE A 45 13.39 -37.73 13.83
C PHE A 45 11.89 -37.89 13.48
N LYS A 46 11.01 -37.78 14.47
CA LYS A 46 9.59 -37.75 14.24
C LYS A 46 9.30 -36.38 13.56
N PRO A 47 8.82 -36.36 12.30
CA PRO A 47 8.49 -35.08 11.68
C PRO A 47 7.42 -34.40 12.55
N MET A 48 7.76 -33.24 13.12
CA MET A 48 6.74 -32.36 13.65
C MET A 48 5.83 -31.99 12.49
N ASN A 49 4.56 -32.41 12.54
CA ASN A 49 3.52 -31.85 11.72
C ASN A 49 3.37 -30.36 12.12
N MET A 50 4.25 -29.51 11.56
CA MET A 50 3.95 -28.09 11.51
C MET A 50 2.75 -27.96 10.56
N PRO A 51 1.64 -27.35 11.00
CA PRO A 51 0.61 -26.98 10.04
C PRO A 51 1.29 -26.15 8.95
N PRO A 52 0.94 -26.37 7.66
CA PRO A 52 1.48 -25.56 6.58
C PRO A 52 1.32 -24.08 6.96
N PRO A 53 2.28 -23.21 6.60
CA PRO A 53 2.08 -21.79 6.74
C PRO A 53 0.75 -21.48 6.06
N THR A 54 -0.20 -20.97 6.81
CA THR A 54 -1.45 -20.45 6.24
C THR A 54 -1.03 -19.33 5.32
N ASP A 55 -0.82 -19.62 4.03
CA ASP A 55 -0.84 -18.62 2.98
C ASP A 55 -2.20 -17.93 3.12
N ARG A 56 -2.21 -16.79 3.78
CA ARG A 56 -3.41 -15.99 3.84
C ARG A 56 -3.65 -15.52 2.43
N TYR A 57 -4.71 -16.03 1.86
CA TYR A 57 -5.19 -15.56 0.57
C TYR A 57 -5.49 -14.07 0.74
N LEU A 58 -4.73 -13.22 0.06
CA LEU A 58 -5.00 -11.78 0.05
C LEU A 58 -6.07 -11.52 -1.02
N GLY A 59 -7.02 -10.68 -0.68
CA GLY A 59 -8.00 -10.15 -1.62
C GLY A 59 -7.40 -9.05 -2.50
N HIS A 60 -8.27 -8.38 -3.24
CA HIS A 60 -7.92 -7.42 -4.28
C HIS A 60 -8.53 -6.05 -4.02
N ALA A 61 -7.82 -5.01 -4.43
CA ALA A 61 -8.39 -3.70 -4.71
C ALA A 61 -8.86 -3.70 -6.17
N ILE A 62 -10.16 -3.50 -6.37
CA ILE A 62 -10.81 -3.57 -7.68
C ILE A 62 -11.46 -2.22 -7.97
N VAL A 63 -11.28 -1.69 -9.19
CA VAL A 63 -11.94 -0.48 -9.68
C VAL A 63 -12.70 -0.84 -10.94
N GLN A 64 -14.03 -0.65 -10.91
CA GLN A 64 -14.93 -0.88 -12.04
C GLN A 64 -15.38 0.44 -12.63
N ASN A 65 -15.18 0.63 -13.93
CA ASN A 65 -15.65 1.79 -14.64
C ASN A 65 -17.01 1.50 -15.30
N ASN A 66 -18.10 1.88 -14.63
CA ASN A 66 -19.46 1.79 -15.21
C ASN A 66 -19.90 3.11 -15.86
N CYS A 67 -18.99 4.11 -15.97
CA CYS A 67 -19.26 5.35 -16.66
C CYS A 67 -19.28 5.14 -18.18
N ASP A 68 -19.90 6.05 -18.91
CA ASP A 68 -19.91 6.08 -20.39
C ASP A 68 -18.69 6.77 -21.00
N PHE A 69 -17.70 7.13 -20.17
CA PHE A 69 -16.44 7.76 -20.54
C PHE A 69 -15.22 7.02 -19.97
N PRO A 70 -14.03 7.19 -20.55
CA PRO A 70 -12.81 6.57 -20.03
C PRO A 70 -12.38 7.20 -18.71
N VAL A 71 -11.80 6.36 -17.84
CA VAL A 71 -11.22 6.73 -16.54
C VAL A 71 -9.75 6.36 -16.55
N TYR A 72 -8.91 7.15 -15.90
CA TYR A 72 -7.46 6.97 -15.83
C TYR A 72 -7.04 6.76 -14.38
N LEU A 73 -6.20 5.76 -14.13
CA LEU A 73 -5.75 5.48 -12.77
C LEU A 73 -4.25 5.14 -12.68
N TRP A 74 -3.70 5.38 -11.51
CA TRP A 74 -2.32 5.09 -11.13
C TRP A 74 -2.29 4.44 -9.75
N SER A 75 -1.63 3.29 -9.63
CA SER A 75 -1.33 2.72 -8.32
C SER A 75 -0.01 3.31 -7.82
N VAL A 76 -0.08 4.05 -6.73
CA VAL A 76 1.00 4.86 -6.16
C VAL A 76 1.44 4.29 -4.82
N ALA A 77 2.71 3.98 -4.73
CA ALA A 77 3.41 3.54 -3.53
C ALA A 77 4.69 4.37 -3.35
N SER A 78 5.83 3.77 -3.00
CA SER A 78 7.16 4.38 -3.12
C SER A 78 7.52 4.71 -4.58
N THR A 79 6.87 4.05 -5.53
CA THR A 79 6.93 4.34 -6.97
C THR A 79 5.51 4.45 -7.53
N VAL A 80 5.37 5.20 -8.63
CA VAL A 80 4.13 5.31 -9.39
C VAL A 80 4.15 4.26 -10.49
N LEU A 81 3.13 3.38 -10.52
CA LEU A 81 2.96 2.46 -11.64
C LEU A 81 2.46 3.21 -12.89
N PRO A 82 2.70 2.67 -14.11
CA PRO A 82 2.21 3.26 -15.33
C PRO A 82 0.69 3.47 -15.33
N GLU A 83 0.24 4.55 -15.96
CA GLU A 83 -1.17 4.85 -16.16
C GLU A 83 -1.92 3.65 -16.75
N LYS A 84 -3.10 3.40 -16.20
CA LYS A 84 -4.10 2.48 -16.75
C LYS A 84 -5.30 3.28 -17.21
N THR A 85 -5.72 3.04 -18.45
CA THR A 85 -6.97 3.56 -18.99
C THR A 85 -8.04 2.49 -18.87
N LEU A 86 -9.12 2.79 -18.15
CA LEU A 86 -10.34 1.98 -18.11
C LEU A 86 -11.37 2.60 -19.04
N ARG A 87 -11.73 1.90 -20.11
CA ARG A 87 -12.87 2.26 -20.96
C ARG A 87 -14.17 1.94 -20.23
N PRO A 88 -15.33 2.38 -20.72
CA PRO A 88 -16.61 1.89 -20.22
C PRO A 88 -16.61 0.36 -20.12
N ASP A 89 -17.13 -0.16 -18.98
CA ASP A 89 -17.20 -1.57 -18.61
C ASP A 89 -15.84 -2.28 -18.35
N ASP A 90 -14.71 -1.58 -18.40
CA ASP A 90 -13.40 -2.13 -18.03
C ASP A 90 -13.22 -2.17 -16.51
N GLU A 91 -12.34 -3.07 -16.07
CA GLU A 91 -11.97 -3.25 -14.67
C GLU A 91 -10.44 -3.21 -14.49
N TYR A 92 -9.99 -2.63 -13.38
CA TYR A 92 -8.64 -2.76 -12.85
C TYR A 92 -8.65 -3.59 -11.58
N SER A 93 -7.65 -4.44 -11.38
CA SER A 93 -7.50 -5.23 -10.16
C SER A 93 -6.03 -5.37 -9.78
N GLU A 94 -5.72 -5.23 -8.48
CA GLU A 94 -4.42 -5.56 -7.90
C GLU A 94 -4.60 -6.28 -6.58
N VAL A 95 -3.75 -7.31 -6.32
CA VAL A 95 -3.70 -7.99 -5.02
C VAL A 95 -3.21 -7.00 -3.96
N PHE A 96 -3.80 -6.99 -2.77
CA PHE A 96 -3.32 -6.16 -1.67
C PHE A 96 -1.86 -6.48 -1.35
N ARG A 97 -1.05 -5.45 -1.21
CA ARG A 97 0.38 -5.56 -0.90
C ARG A 97 0.80 -4.61 0.21
N GLU A 98 1.80 -5.00 0.96
CA GLU A 98 2.45 -4.12 1.94
C GLU A 98 3.36 -3.11 1.20
N ASN A 99 3.41 -1.89 1.72
CA ASN A 99 4.44 -0.92 1.36
C ASN A 99 5.05 -0.34 2.64
N PRO A 100 6.18 -0.86 3.10
CA PRO A 100 6.81 -0.43 4.34
C PRO A 100 7.32 1.01 4.29
N ASP A 101 7.64 1.52 3.09
CA ASP A 101 8.26 2.84 2.93
C ASP A 101 7.26 3.99 3.10
N THR A 102 6.03 3.83 2.58
CA THR A 102 5.00 4.88 2.63
C THR A 102 3.82 4.52 3.54
N GLY A 103 3.80 3.31 4.09
CA GLY A 103 2.74 2.82 4.98
C GLY A 103 1.45 2.43 4.27
N GLY A 104 1.35 2.55 2.94
CA GLY A 104 0.16 2.16 2.18
C GLY A 104 0.30 2.36 0.68
N ILE A 105 -0.78 2.05 -0.03
CA ILE A 105 -0.93 2.19 -1.48
C ILE A 105 -2.09 3.16 -1.72
N ALA A 106 -1.96 4.05 -2.70
CA ALA A 106 -3.01 4.93 -3.15
C ALA A 106 -3.31 4.68 -4.63
N ILE A 107 -4.49 4.16 -4.95
CA ILE A 107 -5.00 4.12 -6.31
C ILE A 107 -5.62 5.48 -6.57
N LYS A 108 -4.94 6.30 -7.37
CA LYS A 108 -5.40 7.64 -7.76
C LYS A 108 -6.15 7.55 -9.07
N ILE A 109 -7.32 8.16 -9.13
CA ILE A 109 -8.28 7.99 -10.23
C ILE A 109 -8.71 9.38 -10.70
N SER A 110 -8.70 9.61 -12.01
CA SER A 110 -9.10 10.87 -12.64
C SER A 110 -9.92 10.61 -13.91
N THR A 111 -10.75 11.57 -14.28
CA THR A 111 -11.42 11.59 -15.59
C THR A 111 -10.54 12.17 -16.69
N ASP A 112 -9.42 12.80 -16.33
CA ASP A 112 -8.47 13.40 -17.23
C ASP A 112 -7.26 12.49 -17.45
N ARG A 113 -6.88 12.29 -18.73
CA ARG A 113 -5.61 11.65 -19.10
C ARG A 113 -4.44 12.47 -18.52
N ASP A 114 -3.42 11.75 -18.03
CA ASP A 114 -2.27 12.38 -17.35
C ASP A 114 -2.65 13.21 -16.10
N GLY A 115 -3.88 13.05 -15.58
CA GLY A 115 -4.45 13.84 -14.49
C GLY A 115 -3.61 13.85 -13.22
N LEU A 116 -2.83 12.78 -12.97
CA LEU A 116 -1.86 12.73 -11.87
C LEU A 116 -0.80 13.84 -11.97
N TYR A 117 -0.40 14.22 -13.18
CA TYR A 117 0.70 15.16 -13.46
C TYR A 117 0.22 16.56 -13.82
N THR A 118 -1.04 16.70 -14.19
CA THR A 118 -1.65 17.98 -14.63
C THR A 118 -2.40 18.69 -13.50
N SER A 119 -2.38 18.14 -12.27
CA SER A 119 -3.14 18.66 -11.12
C SER A 119 -4.66 18.68 -11.35
N SER A 120 -5.16 17.78 -12.19
CA SER A 120 -6.60 17.56 -12.36
C SER A 120 -7.23 16.98 -11.09
N PRO A 121 -8.55 17.09 -10.88
CA PRO A 121 -9.24 16.44 -9.78
C PRO A 121 -8.95 14.92 -9.74
N GLN A 122 -8.74 14.41 -8.52
CA GLN A 122 -8.38 13.00 -8.29
C GLN A 122 -9.13 12.42 -7.10
N MET A 123 -9.83 11.31 -7.33
CA MET A 123 -10.29 10.42 -6.27
C MET A 123 -9.15 9.51 -5.81
N ILE A 124 -9.07 9.23 -4.53
CA ILE A 124 -8.07 8.35 -3.95
C ILE A 124 -8.76 7.16 -3.28
N PHE A 125 -8.57 5.97 -3.83
CA PHE A 125 -8.84 4.72 -3.15
C PHE A 125 -7.53 4.24 -2.52
N ALA A 126 -7.36 4.49 -1.22
CA ALA A 126 -6.16 4.11 -0.47
C ALA A 126 -6.37 2.83 0.31
N TYR A 127 -5.31 2.03 0.46
CA TYR A 127 -5.31 0.90 1.38
C TYR A 127 -3.94 0.69 2.05
N ASN A 128 -3.97 0.09 3.24
CA ASN A 128 -2.78 -0.28 4.02
C ASN A 128 -2.98 -1.66 4.64
N LEU A 129 -2.08 -2.58 4.29
CA LEU A 129 -2.00 -3.90 4.89
C LEU A 129 -1.06 -3.83 6.10
N SER A 130 -1.63 -3.78 7.30
CA SER A 130 -0.88 -3.68 8.55
C SER A 130 -0.83 -4.99 9.31
N SER A 131 0.30 -5.30 9.92
CA SER A 131 0.45 -6.47 10.77
C SER A 131 0.85 -6.08 12.19
N THR A 132 0.11 -6.58 13.18
CA THR A 132 0.41 -6.42 14.61
C THR A 132 0.67 -7.77 15.24
N LYS A 133 1.44 -7.79 16.35
CA LYS A 133 1.58 -9.00 17.17
C LYS A 133 0.72 -8.84 18.42
N GLU A 134 -0.34 -9.61 18.50
CA GLU A 134 -1.18 -9.68 19.69
C GLU A 134 -1.08 -11.05 20.33
N ARG A 135 -0.74 -11.10 21.62
CA ARG A 135 -0.59 -12.35 22.41
C ARG A 135 0.29 -13.41 21.70
N GLY A 136 1.38 -12.96 21.04
CA GLY A 136 2.30 -13.82 20.30
C GLY A 136 1.82 -14.29 18.93
N ARG A 137 0.63 -13.90 18.47
CA ARG A 137 0.10 -14.21 17.14
C ARG A 137 0.17 -12.98 16.24
N ARG A 138 0.57 -13.18 14.98
CA ARG A 138 0.52 -12.12 13.96
C ARG A 138 -0.95 -11.93 13.54
N GLN A 139 -1.48 -10.73 13.76
CA GLN A 139 -2.77 -10.28 13.24
C GLN A 139 -2.49 -9.39 12.04
N VAL A 140 -3.14 -9.67 10.90
CA VAL A 140 -3.05 -8.84 9.71
C VAL A 140 -4.42 -8.23 9.47
N LYS A 141 -4.46 -6.93 9.19
CA LYS A 141 -5.68 -6.16 8.95
C LYS A 141 -5.48 -5.26 7.74
N LEU A 142 -6.49 -5.18 6.90
CA LEU A 142 -6.55 -4.24 5.79
C LEU A 142 -7.32 -3.00 6.23
N TRP A 143 -6.64 -1.85 6.25
CA TRP A 143 -7.26 -0.54 6.37
C TRP A 143 -7.44 0.03 4.98
N TYR A 144 -8.55 0.73 4.75
CA TYR A 144 -8.82 1.39 3.48
C TYR A 144 -9.57 2.70 3.68
N ASP A 145 -9.48 3.58 2.69
CA ASP A 145 -10.10 4.89 2.68
C ASP A 145 -10.51 5.27 1.25
N LEU A 146 -11.56 6.06 1.13
CA LEU A 146 -11.96 6.72 -0.10
C LEU A 146 -12.04 8.22 0.16
N SER A 147 -11.36 9.04 -0.66
CA SER A 147 -11.29 10.48 -0.47
C SER A 147 -11.08 11.26 -1.76
N ASP A 148 -11.54 12.50 -1.78
CA ASP A 148 -11.43 13.47 -2.90
C ASP A 148 -10.73 14.76 -2.47
N VAL A 149 -9.64 14.62 -1.67
CA VAL A 149 -8.87 15.77 -1.16
C VAL A 149 -8.20 16.62 -2.26
N PHE A 150 -8.17 16.13 -3.50
CA PHE A 150 -7.65 16.84 -4.67
C PHE A 150 -8.76 17.25 -5.67
N GLY A 151 -10.01 17.33 -5.20
CA GLY A 151 -11.18 17.66 -6.01
C GLY A 151 -11.98 16.43 -6.41
N ASP A 152 -13.20 16.65 -6.87
CA ASP A 152 -14.25 15.65 -7.06
C ASP A 152 -14.39 15.27 -8.55
N PRO A 153 -13.56 14.30 -9.06
CA PRO A 153 -13.56 13.97 -10.50
C PRO A 153 -14.86 13.30 -10.97
N PHE A 154 -15.67 12.79 -10.03
CA PHE A 154 -16.94 12.11 -10.31
C PHE A 154 -18.15 12.92 -9.80
N GLU A 155 -18.02 14.24 -9.61
CA GLU A 155 -19.16 15.09 -9.25
C GLU A 155 -20.34 14.89 -10.22
N GLY A 156 -21.51 14.55 -9.68
CA GLY A 156 -22.72 14.24 -10.44
C GLY A 156 -22.88 12.75 -10.82
N TYR A 157 -21.92 11.89 -10.49
CA TYR A 157 -21.96 10.45 -10.75
C TYR A 157 -21.88 9.65 -9.44
N PRO A 158 -22.67 8.57 -9.26
CA PRO A 158 -22.61 7.80 -8.03
C PRO A 158 -21.29 7.02 -7.92
N VAL A 159 -20.75 6.93 -6.69
CA VAL A 159 -19.57 6.15 -6.37
C VAL A 159 -19.84 5.27 -5.17
N ASN A 160 -19.47 3.99 -5.26
CA ASN A 160 -19.70 3.01 -4.21
C ASN A 160 -18.44 2.16 -3.96
N LEU A 161 -18.05 2.01 -2.70
CA LEU A 161 -16.97 1.09 -2.30
C LEU A 161 -17.56 -0.01 -1.40
N SER A 162 -17.48 -1.26 -1.86
CA SER A 162 -18.03 -2.42 -1.16
C SER A 162 -17.07 -3.61 -1.12
N PRO A 163 -17.17 -4.48 -0.08
CA PRO A 163 -17.99 -4.29 1.11
C PRO A 163 -17.42 -3.22 2.03
N SER A 164 -18.27 -2.41 2.65
CA SER A 164 -17.88 -1.41 3.64
C SER A 164 -18.93 -1.31 4.75
N GLU A 165 -18.47 -1.18 5.99
CA GLU A 165 -19.32 -1.01 7.15
C GLU A 165 -18.79 0.11 8.05
N PRO A 166 -19.54 1.21 8.23
CA PRO A 166 -20.75 1.58 7.49
C PRO A 166 -20.47 1.79 5.98
N LEU A 167 -21.53 1.67 5.18
CA LEU A 167 -21.44 1.75 3.71
C LEU A 167 -20.79 3.06 3.25
N ILE A 168 -19.84 2.94 2.31
CA ILE A 168 -19.28 4.08 1.56
C ILE A 168 -20.04 4.16 0.23
N SER A 169 -20.95 5.13 0.14
CA SER A 169 -21.76 5.36 -1.06
C SER A 169 -22.00 6.87 -1.22
N TRP A 170 -21.42 7.45 -2.26
CA TRP A 170 -21.52 8.86 -2.60
C TRP A 170 -22.44 9.01 -3.81
N LYS A 171 -23.68 9.42 -3.59
CA LYS A 171 -24.75 9.41 -4.62
C LYS A 171 -24.46 10.35 -5.80
N ASP A 172 -23.73 11.41 -5.53
CA ASP A 172 -23.35 12.48 -6.47
C ASP A 172 -21.84 12.61 -6.63
N GLY A 173 -21.08 11.57 -6.24
CA GLY A 173 -19.62 11.51 -6.39
C GLY A 173 -18.83 12.42 -5.46
N VAL A 174 -19.52 13.12 -4.53
CA VAL A 174 -18.89 14.02 -3.55
C VAL A 174 -18.90 13.35 -2.17
N PRO A 175 -17.76 13.32 -1.44
CA PRO A 175 -17.69 12.69 -0.14
C PRO A 175 -18.55 13.41 0.91
N PRO A 176 -19.26 12.67 1.76
CA PRO A 176 -19.90 13.27 2.92
C PRO A 176 -18.85 13.75 3.93
N ALA A 177 -19.23 14.65 4.83
CA ALA A 177 -18.35 15.11 5.90
C ALA A 177 -17.89 13.94 6.81
N GLY A 178 -16.65 13.96 7.22
CA GLY A 178 -16.05 13.00 8.14
C GLY A 178 -15.15 11.96 7.46
N SER A 179 -14.49 11.15 8.28
CA SER A 179 -13.56 10.12 7.81
C SER A 179 -14.27 8.96 7.14
N GLN A 180 -13.76 8.55 5.99
CA GLN A 180 -14.18 7.35 5.26
C GLN A 180 -13.30 6.13 5.55
N VAL A 181 -12.36 6.24 6.50
CA VAL A 181 -11.46 5.14 6.88
C VAL A 181 -12.25 3.97 7.46
N ARG A 182 -12.01 2.78 6.94
CA ARG A 182 -12.59 1.50 7.37
C ARG A 182 -11.52 0.44 7.51
N ALA A 183 -11.90 -0.73 8.03
CA ALA A 183 -11.00 -1.87 8.08
C ALA A 183 -11.77 -3.17 7.86
N VAL A 184 -11.11 -4.11 7.17
CA VAL A 184 -11.70 -5.41 6.79
C VAL A 184 -10.67 -6.53 6.94
N ASP A 185 -11.10 -7.78 6.85
CA ASP A 185 -10.19 -8.92 6.71
C ASP A 185 -9.41 -8.80 5.40
N PRO A 186 -8.08 -9.01 5.40
CA PRO A 186 -7.25 -8.86 4.20
C PRO A 186 -7.54 -9.84 3.07
N SER A 187 -8.35 -10.87 3.29
CA SER A 187 -8.81 -11.80 2.25
C SER A 187 -10.06 -11.32 1.50
N THR A 188 -10.63 -10.19 1.91
CA THR A 188 -11.85 -9.64 1.31
C THR A 188 -11.50 -8.76 0.12
N ASP A 189 -12.08 -9.03 -1.04
CA ASP A 189 -12.00 -8.11 -2.18
C ASP A 189 -12.77 -6.82 -1.88
N LEU A 190 -12.17 -5.67 -2.23
CA LEU A 190 -12.81 -4.36 -2.16
C LEU A 190 -13.08 -3.86 -3.57
N VAL A 191 -14.33 -3.58 -3.89
CA VAL A 191 -14.77 -3.14 -5.21
C VAL A 191 -15.22 -1.69 -5.15
N LEU A 192 -14.51 -0.81 -5.86
CA LEU A 192 -14.89 0.57 -6.12
C LEU A 192 -15.63 0.61 -7.46
N SER A 193 -16.92 0.88 -7.42
CA SER A 193 -17.75 1.07 -8.60
C SER A 193 -17.95 2.56 -8.88
N LEU A 194 -17.56 2.99 -10.07
CA LEU A 194 -17.68 4.37 -10.55
C LEU A 194 -18.91 4.46 -11.48
N CYS A 195 -19.71 5.50 -11.30
CA CYS A 195 -20.97 5.69 -12.03
C CYS A 195 -21.89 4.49 -11.85
#